data_e2c9b5db3dd603c4ea7d664bd668dd12
#
_entry.id   e2c9b5db3dd603c4ea7d664bd668dd12
#
_cell.length_a   1.000
_cell.length_b   1.000
_cell.length_c   1.000
_cell.angle_alpha   90.00
_cell.angle_beta   90.00
_cell.angle_gamma   90.00
#
_symmetry.space_group_name_H-M   'P 1'
#
loop_
_entity.id
_entity.type
_entity.pdbx_description
1 polymer ?
#
loop_
_entity_poly.entity_id
_entity_poly.type
_entity_poly.pdbx_seq_one_letter_code
_entity_poly.pdbx_strand_id
1 'polypeptide(L)'
;EVGEDDLLPELGIGRLPFNNETQFENIMHKTFCYLQTPVLGEFTSPIIGAEHLGDGYFGSIDMERLIGTNSDYDYTTTGYPEDYSFKRYYATPRINWNSGDFKKLIGTGGQYVHHVGHANTTYVAGWEANAIDNNFFSGNDGINHNYMLFHSHECICGNFPSNCILEKMVTIPTGFVD
;
A
#
# COMPACT_ATOMS: atom_id res chain seq x y z
N GLU A 1 2.37 -36.07 1.09
CA GLU A 1 3.05 -35.85 2.36
C GLU A 1 2.21 -35.01 3.29
N VAL A 2 2.27 -35.40 4.50
CA VAL A 2 1.31 -35.04 5.50
C VAL A 2 1.57 -33.66 6.01
N GLY A 3 0.57 -32.79 5.84
CA GLY A 3 0.30 -31.68 6.72
C GLY A 3 1.52 -30.99 7.32
N GLU A 4 2.25 -30.25 6.53
CA GLU A 4 3.10 -29.24 7.08
C GLU A 4 2.16 -28.15 7.58
N ASP A 5 2.09 -27.99 8.89
CA ASP A 5 1.36 -26.92 9.55
C ASP A 5 2.11 -25.58 9.38
N ASP A 6 2.87 -25.42 8.29
CA ASP A 6 3.49 -24.14 8.01
C ASP A 6 2.55 -23.28 7.14
N LEU A 7 2.54 -22.01 7.41
CA LEU A 7 1.75 -21.02 6.69
C LEU A 7 2.59 -20.29 5.63
N LEU A 8 3.79 -20.81 5.32
CA LEU A 8 4.67 -20.20 4.31
C LEU A 8 4.33 -20.79 2.94
N PRO A 9 3.89 -19.98 1.98
CA PRO A 9 3.56 -20.45 0.65
C PRO A 9 4.85 -20.81 -0.13
N GLU A 10 4.86 -21.94 -0.81
CA GLU A 10 5.94 -22.35 -1.71
C GLU A 10 5.97 -21.55 -3.00
N LEU A 11 4.88 -20.91 -3.34
CA LEU A 11 4.74 -20.08 -4.54
C LEU A 11 4.08 -18.75 -4.22
N GLY A 12 4.65 -17.65 -4.70
CA GLY A 12 3.98 -16.36 -4.77
C GLY A 12 2.98 -16.39 -5.94
N ILE A 13 1.71 -16.05 -5.65
CA ILE A 13 0.66 -15.91 -6.67
C ILE A 13 0.15 -14.50 -6.63
N GLY A 14 0.28 -13.79 -7.75
CA GLY A 14 -0.31 -12.47 -7.99
C GLY A 14 -1.53 -12.56 -8.91
N ARG A 15 -2.40 -11.57 -8.84
CA ARG A 15 -3.53 -11.41 -9.75
C ARG A 15 -3.37 -10.10 -10.51
N LEU A 16 -3.47 -10.14 -11.83
CA LEU A 16 -3.53 -8.94 -12.67
C LEU A 16 -5.00 -8.57 -12.93
N PRO A 17 -5.59 -7.62 -12.18
CA PRO A 17 -6.99 -7.24 -12.32
C PRO A 17 -7.13 -6.21 -13.45
N PHE A 18 -7.54 -6.63 -14.63
CA PHE A 18 -7.82 -5.73 -15.74
C PHE A 18 -9.09 -6.15 -16.50
N ASN A 19 -9.79 -5.16 -17.07
CA ASN A 19 -11.02 -5.36 -17.84
C ASN A 19 -10.85 -5.02 -19.33
N ASN A 20 -9.73 -4.44 -19.72
CA ASN A 20 -9.43 -4.07 -21.10
C ASN A 20 -7.91 -3.94 -21.33
N GLU A 21 -7.51 -3.85 -22.60
CA GLU A 21 -6.12 -3.78 -23.05
C GLU A 21 -5.36 -2.60 -22.43
N THR A 22 -5.95 -1.42 -22.37
CA THR A 22 -5.30 -0.23 -21.78
C THR A 22 -4.95 -0.43 -20.30
N GLN A 23 -5.83 -1.06 -19.53
CA GLN A 23 -5.55 -1.37 -18.12
C GLN A 23 -4.42 -2.39 -18.00
N PHE A 24 -4.41 -3.42 -18.85
CA PHE A 24 -3.31 -4.38 -18.90
C PHE A 24 -1.99 -3.70 -19.23
N GLU A 25 -1.96 -2.86 -20.27
CA GLU A 25 -0.77 -2.09 -20.65
C GLU A 25 -0.26 -1.21 -19.51
N ASN A 26 -1.15 -0.52 -18.80
CA ASN A 26 -0.79 0.29 -17.63
C ASN A 26 -0.13 -0.54 -16.53
N ILE A 27 -0.71 -1.69 -16.18
CA ILE A 27 -0.14 -2.59 -15.16
C ILE A 27 1.24 -3.07 -15.61
N MET A 28 1.36 -3.59 -16.82
CA MET A 28 2.63 -4.12 -17.34
C MET A 28 3.70 -3.04 -17.43
N HIS A 29 3.35 -1.85 -17.92
CA HIS A 29 4.28 -0.71 -17.98
C HIS A 29 4.83 -0.37 -16.59
N LYS A 30 3.98 -0.20 -15.60
CA LYS A 30 4.37 0.13 -14.23
C LYS A 30 5.25 -0.96 -13.62
N THR A 31 4.87 -2.22 -13.80
CA THR A 31 5.64 -3.37 -13.31
C THR A 31 7.03 -3.42 -13.92
N PHE A 32 7.15 -3.22 -15.22
CA PHE A 32 8.47 -3.17 -15.87
C PHE A 32 9.31 -1.96 -15.45
N CYS A 33 8.72 -0.77 -15.32
CA CYS A 33 9.42 0.39 -14.79
C CYS A 33 9.93 0.14 -13.37
N TYR A 34 9.08 -0.40 -12.50
CA TYR A 34 9.44 -0.73 -11.12
C TYR A 34 10.60 -1.73 -11.04
N LEU A 35 10.62 -2.75 -11.92
CA LEU A 35 11.63 -3.81 -11.90
C LEU A 35 12.93 -3.42 -12.60
N GLN A 36 12.89 -2.61 -13.67
CA GLN A 36 14.02 -2.39 -14.55
C GLN A 36 14.66 -1.00 -14.40
N THR A 37 13.86 0.01 -14.09
CA THR A 37 14.30 1.41 -14.03
C THR A 37 13.77 2.15 -12.81
N PRO A 38 13.87 1.58 -11.59
CA PRO A 38 13.34 2.23 -10.40
C PRO A 38 14.16 3.47 -10.01
N VAL A 39 13.56 4.39 -9.29
CA VAL A 39 14.23 5.51 -8.62
C VAL A 39 14.94 4.98 -7.36
N LEU A 40 16.21 4.62 -7.48
CA LEU A 40 16.96 3.87 -6.47
C LEU A 40 17.00 4.52 -5.08
N GLY A 41 17.01 5.85 -5.00
CA GLY A 41 17.04 6.57 -3.72
C GLY A 41 15.80 6.42 -2.86
N GLU A 42 14.72 5.83 -3.37
CA GLU A 42 13.46 5.67 -2.67
C GLU A 42 13.25 4.29 -2.04
N PHE A 43 14.11 3.31 -2.31
CA PHE A 43 13.94 1.94 -1.81
C PHE A 43 13.99 1.81 -0.27
N THR A 44 14.62 2.75 0.39
CA THR A 44 14.71 2.79 1.85
C THR A 44 13.74 3.80 2.48
N SER A 45 12.72 4.22 1.73
CA SER A 45 11.75 5.23 2.16
C SER A 45 10.32 4.69 2.14
N PRO A 46 9.96 3.75 3.02
CA PRO A 46 8.57 3.28 3.13
C PRO A 46 7.69 4.38 3.74
N ILE A 47 6.42 4.38 3.30
CA ILE A 47 5.37 5.27 3.80
C ILE A 47 4.44 4.45 4.68
N ILE A 48 4.18 4.91 5.89
CA ILE A 48 3.28 4.23 6.82
C ILE A 48 2.17 5.17 7.23
N GLY A 49 0.92 4.74 6.98
CA GLY A 49 -0.30 5.47 7.32
C GLY A 49 -1.16 4.70 8.32
N ALA A 50 -1.77 5.40 9.29
CA ALA A 50 -2.65 4.75 10.25
C ALA A 50 -3.81 5.65 10.68
N GLU A 51 -5.01 5.10 10.63
CA GLU A 51 -6.23 5.75 11.07
C GLU A 51 -6.53 5.48 12.56
N HIS A 52 -7.54 6.15 13.10
CA HIS A 52 -8.21 5.80 14.33
C HIS A 52 -9.18 4.64 14.04
N LEU A 53 -9.02 3.52 14.73
CA LEU A 53 -9.77 2.27 14.46
C LEU A 53 -11.01 2.09 15.35
N GLY A 54 -11.31 3.06 16.21
CA GLY A 54 -12.44 3.00 17.15
C GLY A 54 -11.97 2.76 18.60
N ASP A 55 -12.85 3.02 19.55
CA ASP A 55 -12.65 2.78 20.99
C ASP A 55 -11.31 3.30 21.56
N GLY A 56 -10.79 4.39 21.00
CA GLY A 56 -9.51 4.97 21.42
C GLY A 56 -8.27 4.23 20.87
N TYR A 57 -8.44 3.24 20.01
CA TYR A 57 -7.33 2.52 19.41
C TYR A 57 -6.86 3.19 18.10
N PHE A 58 -5.57 3.43 18.01
CA PHE A 58 -4.91 4.04 16.85
C PHE A 58 -4.01 3.01 16.17
N GLY A 59 -4.20 2.80 14.87
CA GLY A 59 -3.45 1.81 14.09
C GLY A 59 -1.94 2.06 13.99
N SER A 60 -1.46 3.22 14.45
CA SER A 60 -0.02 3.51 14.53
C SER A 60 0.74 2.50 15.39
N ILE A 61 0.10 1.89 16.39
CA ILE A 61 0.70 0.84 17.24
C ILE A 61 1.07 -0.37 16.38
N ASP A 62 0.20 -0.76 15.46
CA ASP A 62 0.45 -1.89 14.57
C ASP A 62 1.48 -1.54 13.50
N MET A 63 1.43 -0.32 12.98
CA MET A 63 2.37 0.14 11.96
C MET A 63 3.81 0.23 12.47
N GLU A 64 4.04 0.67 13.70
CA GLU A 64 5.39 0.70 14.28
C GLU A 64 5.96 -0.70 14.51
N ARG A 65 5.12 -1.73 14.62
CA ARG A 65 5.57 -3.14 14.69
C ARG A 65 6.14 -3.68 13.38
N LEU A 66 5.97 -2.96 12.26
CA LEU A 66 6.63 -3.30 11.00
C LEU A 66 8.12 -2.95 10.99
N ILE A 67 8.63 -2.27 12.02
CA ILE A 67 10.00 -1.75 12.08
C ILE A 67 10.81 -2.54 13.10
N GLY A 68 12.01 -2.96 12.69
CA GLY A 68 12.92 -3.70 13.55
C GLY A 68 12.43 -5.12 13.87
N THR A 69 12.86 -5.62 15.01
CA THR A 69 12.49 -6.94 15.51
C THR A 69 11.42 -6.83 16.59
N ASN A 70 10.32 -7.51 16.40
CA ASN A 70 9.21 -7.52 17.35
C ASN A 70 8.90 -8.96 17.79
N SER A 71 8.62 -9.12 19.08
CA SER A 71 8.20 -10.42 19.66
C SER A 71 6.85 -10.25 20.33
N ASP A 72 5.88 -11.01 19.88
CA ASP A 72 4.51 -11.01 20.41
C ASP A 72 3.90 -12.41 20.29
N TYR A 73 3.11 -12.86 21.27
CA TYR A 73 2.45 -14.17 21.27
C TYR A 73 3.40 -15.36 20.98
N ASP A 74 4.62 -15.34 21.52
CA ASP A 74 5.67 -16.36 21.31
C ASP A 74 6.25 -16.41 19.88
N TYR A 75 5.90 -15.44 19.02
CA TYR A 75 6.50 -15.28 17.69
C TYR A 75 7.46 -14.10 17.68
N THR A 76 8.58 -14.26 16.96
CA THR A 76 9.51 -13.16 16.68
C THR A 76 9.54 -12.91 15.18
N THR A 77 9.28 -11.68 14.79
CA THR A 77 9.30 -11.23 13.40
C THR A 77 10.36 -10.16 13.22
N THR A 78 11.01 -10.16 12.06
CA THR A 78 11.92 -9.10 11.64
C THR A 78 11.26 -8.34 10.50
N GLY A 79 10.97 -7.07 10.75
CA GLY A 79 10.38 -6.16 9.77
C GLY A 79 11.41 -5.34 9.02
N TYR A 80 11.06 -4.12 8.66
CA TYR A 80 11.97 -3.18 8.00
C TYR A 80 13.17 -2.85 8.89
N PRO A 81 14.37 -2.65 8.29
CA PRO A 81 15.52 -2.10 9.00
C PRO A 81 15.20 -0.76 9.65
N GLU A 82 15.67 -0.55 10.89
CA GLU A 82 15.40 0.67 11.68
C GLU A 82 16.02 1.93 11.07
N ASP A 83 17.05 1.77 10.25
CA ASP A 83 17.78 2.86 9.58
C ASP A 83 17.09 3.35 8.29
N TYR A 84 15.94 2.75 7.91
CA TYR A 84 15.14 3.24 6.79
C TYR A 84 14.50 4.60 7.10
N SER A 85 14.33 5.41 6.06
CA SER A 85 13.74 6.76 6.15
C SER A 85 12.22 6.71 6.10
N PHE A 86 11.58 6.28 7.20
CA PHE A 86 10.13 6.15 7.26
C PHE A 86 9.40 7.48 7.16
N LYS A 87 8.45 7.59 6.25
CA LYS A 87 7.49 8.68 6.16
C LYS A 87 6.20 8.26 6.87
N ARG A 88 5.90 8.89 8.00
CA ARG A 88 4.78 8.52 8.87
C ARG A 88 3.64 9.52 8.78
N TYR A 89 2.42 9.02 8.65
CA TYR A 89 1.21 9.81 8.77
C TYR A 89 0.17 9.08 9.61
N TYR A 90 -0.05 9.57 10.82
CA TYR A 90 -0.91 8.89 11.79
C TYR A 90 -2.01 9.81 12.32
N ALA A 91 -3.22 9.28 12.39
CA ALA A 91 -4.24 9.84 13.26
C ALA A 91 -3.80 9.68 14.74
N THR A 92 -4.07 10.69 15.53
CA THR A 92 -3.76 10.72 16.97
C THR A 92 -4.94 11.37 17.70
N PRO A 93 -4.98 11.37 19.04
CA PRO A 93 -6.02 12.10 19.79
C PRO A 93 -6.10 13.59 19.48
N ARG A 94 -5.09 14.15 18.79
CA ARG A 94 -5.00 15.58 18.45
C ARG A 94 -5.00 15.84 16.95
N ILE A 95 -4.82 14.81 16.13
CA ILE A 95 -4.71 14.91 14.67
C ILE A 95 -5.70 13.93 14.06
N ASN A 96 -6.71 14.46 13.41
CA ASN A 96 -7.63 13.64 12.63
C ASN A 96 -6.97 13.16 11.34
N TRP A 97 -7.35 11.98 10.88
CA TRP A 97 -6.97 11.50 9.55
C TRP A 97 -7.42 12.46 8.46
N ASN A 98 -6.53 12.74 7.51
CA ASN A 98 -6.84 13.54 6.33
C ASN A 98 -6.26 12.84 5.09
N SER A 99 -7.14 12.29 4.27
CA SER A 99 -6.76 11.54 3.06
C SER A 99 -6.01 12.37 2.02
N GLY A 100 -6.29 13.69 1.95
CA GLY A 100 -5.59 14.62 1.08
C GLY A 100 -4.12 14.83 1.49
N ASP A 101 -3.85 14.90 2.78
CA ASP A 101 -2.48 15.05 3.28
C ASP A 101 -1.70 13.72 3.17
N PHE A 102 -2.37 12.59 3.38
CA PHE A 102 -1.75 11.28 3.13
C PHE A 102 -1.41 11.10 1.64
N LYS A 103 -2.32 11.47 0.74
CA LYS A 103 -2.05 11.49 -0.71
C LYS A 103 -0.86 12.38 -1.08
N LYS A 104 -0.75 13.58 -0.48
CA LYS A 104 0.42 14.46 -0.70
C LYS A 104 1.71 13.80 -0.24
N LEU A 105 1.70 13.11 0.90
CA LEU A 105 2.86 12.38 1.40
C LEU A 105 3.27 11.27 0.42
N ILE A 106 2.32 10.50 -0.11
CA ILE A 106 2.56 9.49 -1.15
C ILE A 106 3.22 10.12 -2.38
N GLY A 107 2.74 11.29 -2.82
CA GLY A 107 3.31 12.06 -3.93
C GLY A 107 4.72 12.59 -3.71
N THR A 108 5.32 12.42 -2.53
CA THR A 108 6.74 12.73 -2.28
C THR A 108 7.68 11.55 -2.57
N GLY A 109 7.15 10.47 -3.13
CA GLY A 109 7.91 9.27 -3.48
C GLY A 109 8.15 8.30 -2.33
N GLY A 110 8.51 7.10 -2.66
CA GLY A 110 8.79 6.00 -1.75
C GLY A 110 8.74 4.68 -2.51
N GLN A 111 8.93 3.57 -1.83
CA GLN A 111 8.83 2.26 -2.46
C GLN A 111 7.55 1.54 -2.08
N TYR A 112 7.16 1.65 -0.84
CA TYR A 112 6.11 0.86 -0.24
C TYR A 112 5.18 1.74 0.60
N VAL A 113 3.88 1.54 0.48
CA VAL A 113 2.88 2.18 1.33
C VAL A 113 2.19 1.10 2.14
N HIS A 114 2.33 1.16 3.46
CA HIS A 114 1.50 0.39 4.38
C HIS A 114 0.43 1.30 4.97
N HIS A 115 -0.80 0.85 4.93
CA HIS A 115 -1.91 1.58 5.53
C HIS A 115 -2.79 0.64 6.36
N VAL A 116 -3.14 1.09 7.57
CA VAL A 116 -4.16 0.46 8.41
C VAL A 116 -5.26 1.46 8.71
N GLY A 117 -6.49 1.07 8.44
CA GLY A 117 -7.63 1.98 8.58
C GLY A 117 -8.97 1.32 8.29
N HIS A 118 -9.90 2.14 7.83
CA HIS A 118 -11.22 1.72 7.42
C HIS A 118 -11.35 1.63 5.92
N ALA A 119 -11.93 0.54 5.43
CA ALA A 119 -12.19 0.34 4.02
C ALA A 119 -13.50 -0.40 3.76
N ASN A 120 -13.92 -0.34 2.52
CA ASN A 120 -14.91 -1.22 1.92
C ASN A 120 -14.54 -1.44 0.44
N THR A 121 -15.39 -2.09 -0.33
CA THR A 121 -15.12 -2.40 -1.74
C THR A 121 -14.76 -1.17 -2.58
N THR A 122 -15.34 0.00 -2.28
CA THR A 122 -15.15 1.24 -3.07
C THR A 122 -14.40 2.36 -2.33
N TYR A 123 -13.89 2.07 -1.14
CA TYR A 123 -13.27 3.07 -0.27
C TYR A 123 -12.03 2.49 0.41
N VAL A 124 -10.96 3.28 0.48
CA VAL A 124 -9.72 2.97 1.22
C VAL A 124 -8.99 4.26 1.60
N ALA A 125 -8.40 4.32 2.77
CA ALA A 125 -7.58 5.46 3.23
C ALA A 125 -8.27 6.84 3.14
N GLY A 126 -9.58 6.90 3.12
CA GLY A 126 -10.35 8.13 2.93
C GLY A 126 -10.57 8.52 1.46
N TRP A 127 -10.21 7.67 0.52
CA TRP A 127 -10.47 7.86 -0.92
C TRP A 127 -11.65 7.01 -1.37
N GLU A 128 -12.43 7.56 -2.31
CA GLU A 128 -13.51 6.85 -2.99
C GLU A 128 -13.05 6.43 -4.39
N ALA A 129 -13.44 5.25 -4.85
CA ALA A 129 -13.06 4.72 -6.16
C ALA A 129 -13.47 5.63 -7.33
N ASN A 130 -14.59 6.35 -7.21
CA ASN A 130 -15.06 7.29 -8.23
C ASN A 130 -14.23 8.57 -8.30
N ALA A 131 -13.44 8.90 -7.29
CA ALA A 131 -12.54 10.05 -7.27
C ALA A 131 -11.17 9.72 -7.88
N ILE A 132 -10.85 8.43 -8.06
CA ILE A 132 -9.56 7.98 -8.59
C ILE A 132 -9.62 8.01 -10.12
N ASP A 133 -8.95 9.00 -10.70
CA ASP A 133 -8.73 9.14 -12.15
C ASP A 133 -7.25 8.89 -12.51
N ASN A 134 -6.92 8.99 -13.78
CA ASN A 134 -5.56 8.74 -14.30
C ASN A 134 -4.49 9.69 -13.72
N ASN A 135 -4.88 10.81 -13.12
CA ASN A 135 -3.97 11.79 -12.53
C ASN A 135 -3.97 11.76 -10.99
N PHE A 136 -4.76 10.87 -10.39
CA PHE A 136 -4.94 10.88 -8.94
C PHE A 136 -3.61 10.74 -8.17
N PHE A 137 -2.69 9.90 -8.66
CA PHE A 137 -1.34 9.72 -8.11
C PHE A 137 -0.26 10.22 -9.08
N SER A 138 -0.48 11.34 -9.77
CA SER A 138 0.41 11.85 -10.84
C SER A 138 1.85 12.14 -10.41
N GLY A 139 2.13 12.27 -9.11
CA GLY A 139 3.50 12.37 -8.60
C GLY A 139 4.31 11.08 -8.73
N ASN A 140 3.62 9.94 -8.79
CA ASN A 140 4.24 8.61 -8.85
C ASN A 140 4.13 8.07 -10.27
N ASP A 141 5.02 8.55 -11.12
CA ASP A 141 5.03 8.36 -12.58
C ASP A 141 6.13 7.40 -13.08
N GLY A 142 6.92 6.83 -12.17
CA GLY A 142 8.05 5.96 -12.47
C GLY A 142 9.30 6.67 -12.98
N ILE A 143 9.28 8.01 -13.07
CA ILE A 143 10.39 8.85 -13.54
C ILE A 143 10.89 9.76 -12.41
N ASN A 144 10.01 10.58 -11.86
CA ASN A 144 10.31 11.48 -10.76
C ASN A 144 10.26 10.75 -9.42
N HIS A 145 9.25 9.90 -9.25
CA HIS A 145 9.06 9.03 -8.10
C HIS A 145 8.62 7.64 -8.55
N ASN A 146 9.00 6.63 -7.79
CA ASN A 146 8.63 5.24 -8.06
C ASN A 146 7.12 5.06 -8.17
N TYR A 147 6.71 4.15 -9.02
CA TYR A 147 5.52 3.38 -8.76
C TYR A 147 5.72 2.59 -7.47
N MET A 148 4.72 2.48 -6.64
CA MET A 148 4.84 1.88 -5.31
C MET A 148 3.97 0.64 -5.15
N LEU A 149 4.32 -0.22 -4.20
CA LEU A 149 3.44 -1.26 -3.71
C LEU A 149 2.52 -0.68 -2.62
N PHE A 150 1.23 -0.99 -2.65
CA PHE A 150 0.27 -0.59 -1.64
C PHE A 150 -0.24 -1.80 -0.87
N HIS A 151 0.07 -1.84 0.41
CA HIS A 151 -0.46 -2.85 1.33
C HIS A 151 -1.53 -2.22 2.21
N SER A 152 -2.76 -2.72 2.08
CA SER A 152 -3.90 -2.30 2.89
C SER A 152 -4.24 -3.37 3.91
N HIS A 153 -4.17 -3.02 5.18
CA HIS A 153 -4.63 -3.85 6.29
C HIS A 153 -6.02 -3.36 6.72
N GLU A 154 -7.01 -3.67 5.90
CA GLU A 154 -8.36 -3.11 6.00
C GLU A 154 -9.43 -4.07 5.45
N CYS A 155 -10.71 -3.68 5.61
CA CYS A 155 -11.83 -4.53 5.21
C CYS A 155 -12.06 -4.51 3.69
N ILE A 156 -12.12 -5.66 3.05
CA ILE A 156 -12.66 -5.97 1.71
C ILE A 156 -12.35 -4.99 0.55
N CYS A 157 -11.38 -4.09 0.68
CA CYS A 157 -11.00 -3.17 -0.40
C CYS A 157 -10.42 -3.88 -1.64
N GLY A 158 -9.94 -5.11 -1.48
CA GLY A 158 -9.47 -6.01 -2.54
C GLY A 158 -10.52 -7.05 -3.00
N ASN A 159 -11.81 -6.76 -2.90
CA ASN A 159 -12.87 -7.68 -3.33
C ASN A 159 -13.04 -7.67 -4.85
N PHE A 160 -12.14 -8.27 -5.59
CA PHE A 160 -12.03 -8.28 -7.05
C PHE A 160 -13.28 -8.72 -7.84
N PRO A 161 -14.21 -9.58 -7.34
CA PRO A 161 -15.46 -9.81 -8.05
C PRO A 161 -16.35 -8.57 -8.22
N SER A 162 -16.02 -7.44 -7.61
CA SER A 162 -16.90 -6.27 -7.47
C SER A 162 -16.25 -4.95 -7.91
N ASN A 163 -15.37 -4.89 -8.91
CA ASN A 163 -14.69 -3.66 -9.33
C ASN A 163 -14.20 -2.83 -8.12
N CYS A 164 -13.33 -3.39 -7.34
CA CYS A 164 -12.92 -2.82 -6.08
C CYS A 164 -11.94 -1.64 -6.24
N ILE A 165 -11.79 -0.85 -5.18
CA ILE A 165 -10.91 0.33 -5.21
C ILE A 165 -9.45 -0.02 -5.47
N LEU A 166 -8.92 -1.15 -4.96
CA LEU A 166 -7.54 -1.56 -5.23
C LEU A 166 -7.32 -1.91 -6.69
N GLU A 167 -8.30 -2.58 -7.35
CA GLU A 167 -8.26 -2.77 -8.80
C GLU A 167 -8.15 -1.42 -9.53
N LYS A 168 -8.97 -0.44 -9.12
CA LYS A 168 -8.93 0.90 -9.70
C LYS A 168 -7.57 1.55 -9.52
N MET A 169 -6.93 1.41 -8.35
CA MET A 169 -5.62 2.02 -8.06
C MET A 169 -4.49 1.43 -8.91
N VAL A 170 -4.52 0.14 -9.20
CA VAL A 170 -3.46 -0.51 -9.99
C VAL A 170 -3.69 -0.43 -11.50
N THR A 171 -4.91 -0.18 -11.96
CA THR A 171 -5.23 -0.13 -13.41
C THR A 171 -5.02 1.23 -14.05
N ILE A 172 -4.92 2.33 -13.29
CA ILE A 172 -4.58 3.66 -13.81
C ILE A 172 -3.06 3.76 -14.14
N PRO A 173 -2.64 4.72 -14.98
CA PRO A 173 -1.24 4.80 -15.44
C PRO A 173 -0.24 5.30 -14.40
N THR A 174 -0.69 5.74 -13.23
CA THR A 174 0.14 6.33 -12.16
C THR A 174 -0.05 5.60 -10.84
N GLY A 175 0.80 5.85 -9.85
CA GLY A 175 0.62 5.41 -8.48
C GLY A 175 1.23 4.05 -8.18
N PHE A 176 0.42 3.00 -8.27
CA PHE A 176 0.79 1.70 -7.70
C PHE A 176 0.98 0.61 -8.75
N VAL A 177 1.95 -0.27 -8.49
CA VAL A 177 2.12 -1.55 -9.19
C VAL A 177 1.24 -2.62 -8.55
N ASP A 178 1.02 -3.72 -9.26
CA ASP A 178 0.27 -4.87 -8.79
C ASP A 178 1.21 -5.89 -8.13
#